data_fe96462a4ad9bcb3ef6e874f7fce5be2
#
_entry.id   fe96462a4ad9bcb3ef6e874f7fce5be2
#
_cell.length_a   1.000
_cell.length_b   1.000
_cell.length_c   1.000
_cell.angle_alpha   90.00
_cell.angle_beta   90.00
_cell.angle_gamma   90.00
#
_symmetry.space_group_name_H-M   'P 1'
#
loop_
_entity.id
_entity.type
_entity.pdbx_description
1 polymer ?
#
loop_
_entity_poly.entity_id
_entity_poly.type
_entity_poly.pdbx_seq_one_letter_code
_entity_poly.pdbx_strand_id
1 'polypeptide(L)' 'MIITPNKFALIIENTVKNKRMSYMDAIIEYCNSNGIDPSNAKGLINKTLKEKIAYE' A
#
# COMPACT_ATOMS: atom_id res chain seq x y z
N MET A 1 11.14 9.97 -6.32
CA MET A 1 9.89 9.85 -7.09
C MET A 1 8.69 10.17 -6.21
N ILE A 2 7.82 11.05 -6.69
CA ILE A 2 6.63 11.44 -5.94
C ILE A 2 5.47 10.53 -6.35
N ILE A 3 4.87 9.86 -5.38
CA ILE A 3 3.71 9.00 -5.62
C ILE A 3 2.50 9.60 -4.90
N THR A 4 1.36 9.64 -5.58
CA THR A 4 0.11 10.12 -4.98
C THR A 4 -0.57 9.00 -4.19
N PRO A 5 -1.40 9.34 -3.18
CA PRO A 5 -2.16 8.31 -2.47
C PRO A 5 -3.02 7.44 -3.38
N ASN A 6 -3.59 8.02 -4.43
CA ASN A 6 -4.39 7.26 -5.39
C ASN A 6 -3.57 6.22 -6.14
N LYS A 7 -2.39 6.61 -6.61
CA LYS A 7 -1.49 5.69 -7.30
C LYS A 7 -0.98 4.60 -6.35
N PHE A 8 -0.66 5.00 -5.13
CA PHE A 8 -0.21 4.04 -4.13
C PHE A 8 -1.27 2.97 -3.88
N ALA A 9 -2.53 3.38 -3.72
CA ALA A 9 -3.63 2.45 -3.52
C ALA A 9 -3.78 1.48 -4.69
N LEU A 10 -3.68 1.98 -5.93
CA LEU A 10 -3.75 1.14 -7.12
C LEU A 10 -2.63 0.10 -7.15
N ILE A 11 -1.42 0.51 -6.83
CA ILE A 11 -0.27 -0.39 -6.81
C ILE A 11 -0.48 -1.48 -5.76
N ILE A 12 -0.93 -1.11 -4.58
CA ILE A 12 -1.18 -2.05 -3.49
C ILE A 12 -2.29 -3.03 -3.87
N GLU A 13 -3.39 -2.54 -4.45
CA GLU A 13 -4.46 -3.42 -4.89
C GLU A 13 -4.00 -4.43 -5.93
N ASN A 14 -3.20 -3.99 -6.91
CA ASN A 14 -2.66 -4.89 -7.91
C ASN A 14 -1.73 -5.93 -7.29
N THR A 15 -0.91 -5.53 -6.33
CA THR A 15 -0.01 -6.45 -5.64
C THR A 15 -0.80 -7.51 -4.87
N VAL A 16 -1.85 -7.09 -4.16
CA VAL A 16 -2.72 -8.02 -3.43
C VAL A 16 -3.34 -9.04 -4.37
N LYS A 17 -3.85 -8.58 -5.52
CA LYS A 17 -4.48 -9.48 -6.50
C LYS A 17 -3.48 -10.44 -7.13
N ASN A 18 -2.31 -9.93 -7.53
CA ASN A 18 -1.32 -10.72 -8.25
C ASN A 18 -0.61 -11.72 -7.35
N LYS A 19 -0.31 -11.33 -6.14
CA LYS A 19 0.44 -12.16 -5.20
C LYS A 19 -0.41 -12.81 -4.12
N ARG A 20 -1.70 -12.51 -4.10
CA ARG A 20 -2.65 -13.04 -3.12
C ARG A 20 -2.18 -12.85 -1.68
N MET A 21 -1.75 -11.64 -1.37
CA MET A 21 -1.31 -11.29 -0.04
C MET A 21 -2.24 -10.25 0.58
N SER A 22 -2.12 -10.04 1.90
CA SER A 22 -2.92 -9.03 2.58
C SER A 22 -2.47 -7.63 2.17
N TYR A 23 -3.33 -6.64 2.41
CA TYR A 23 -2.98 -5.24 2.13
C TYR A 23 -1.78 -4.78 2.95
N MET A 24 -1.71 -5.19 4.21
CA MET A 24 -0.57 -4.84 5.06
C MET A 24 0.73 -5.41 4.52
N ASP A 25 0.71 -6.68 4.12
CA ASP A 25 1.90 -7.32 3.55
C ASP A 25 2.32 -6.64 2.26
N ALA A 26 1.35 -6.27 1.41
CA ALA A 26 1.64 -5.59 0.16
C ALA A 26 2.29 -4.22 0.42
N ILE A 27 1.82 -3.49 1.41
CA ILE A 27 2.37 -2.20 1.78
C ILE A 27 3.81 -2.35 2.27
N ILE A 28 4.05 -3.32 3.14
CA ILE A 28 5.38 -3.57 3.68
C ILE A 28 6.35 -3.97 2.56
N GLU A 29 5.91 -4.87 1.69
CA GLU A 29 6.74 -5.30 0.55
C GLU A 29 7.08 -4.13 -0.36
N TYR A 30 6.09 -3.30 -0.67
CA TYR A 30 6.31 -2.12 -1.51
C TYR A 30 7.33 -1.18 -0.88
N CYS A 31 7.19 -0.92 0.41
CA CYS A 31 8.11 -0.04 1.12
C CYS A 31 9.53 -0.58 1.11
N ASN A 32 9.69 -1.89 1.33
CA ASN A 32 11.00 -2.53 1.33
C ASN A 32 11.64 -2.48 -0.07
N SER A 33 10.85 -2.74 -1.10
CA SER A 33 11.36 -2.77 -2.48
C SER A 33 11.79 -1.38 -2.97
N ASN A 34 11.15 -0.33 -2.47
CA ASN A 34 11.40 1.03 -2.94
C ASN A 34 12.20 1.87 -1.94
N GLY A 35 12.61 1.28 -0.83
CA GLY A 35 13.36 2.00 0.20
C GLY A 35 12.54 3.09 0.87
N ILE A 36 11.23 2.91 0.98
CA ILE A 36 10.33 3.87 1.61
C ILE A 36 10.19 3.50 3.09
N ASP A 37 10.34 4.49 3.96
CA ASP A 37 10.10 4.29 5.39
C ASP A 37 8.60 4.04 5.63
N PRO A 38 8.24 2.97 6.37
CA PRO A 38 6.84 2.72 6.71
C PRO A 38 6.13 3.92 7.33
N SER A 39 6.84 4.76 8.06
CA SER A 39 6.27 5.99 8.63
C SER A 39 5.80 6.95 7.54
N ASN A 40 6.53 7.01 6.41
CA ASN A 40 6.14 7.84 5.29
C ASN A 40 4.97 7.23 4.52
N ALA A 41 4.86 5.91 4.52
CA ALA A 41 3.77 5.22 3.84
C ALA A 41 2.41 5.55 4.46
N LYS A 42 2.38 5.88 5.74
CA LYS A 42 1.12 6.27 6.40
C LYS A 42 0.47 7.47 5.72
N GLY A 43 1.27 8.41 5.23
CA GLY A 43 0.76 9.58 4.52
C GLY A 43 0.21 9.25 3.13
N LEU A 44 0.55 8.08 2.61
CA LEU A 44 0.07 7.63 1.31
C LEU A 44 -1.20 6.78 1.40
N ILE A 45 -1.56 6.34 2.60
CA ILE A 45 -2.75 5.52 2.80
C ILE A 45 -3.97 6.43 2.83
N ASN A 46 -4.82 6.35 1.81
CA ASN A 46 -6.04 7.13 1.77
C ASN A 46 -7.17 6.39 2.52
N LYS A 47 -8.33 7.04 2.61
CA LYS A 47 -9.48 6.49 3.31
C LYS A 47 -9.92 5.15 2.73
N THR A 48 -9.95 5.05 1.40
CA THR A 48 -10.35 3.82 0.71
C THR A 48 -9.43 2.65 1.10
N LEU A 49 -8.13 2.88 1.09
CA LEU A 49 -7.17 1.85 1.46
C LEU A 49 -7.28 1.48 2.93
N LYS A 50 -7.49 2.47 3.79
CA LYS A 50 -7.69 2.21 5.22
C LYS A 50 -8.89 1.31 5.47
N GLU A 51 -9.99 1.56 4.76
CA GLU A 51 -11.19 0.74 4.88
C GLU A 51 -10.92 -0.70 4.48
N LYS A 52 -10.19 -0.91 3.39
CA LYS A 52 -9.86 -2.24 2.93
C LYS A 52 -8.98 -2.98 3.93
N ILE A 53 -8.02 -2.30 4.53
CA ILE A 53 -7.18 -2.88 5.58
C ILE A 53 -8.02 -3.27 6.79
N ALA A 54 -8.96 -2.44 7.18
CA ALA A 54 -9.82 -2.70 8.34
C ALA A 54 -10.72 -3.91 8.14
N TYR A 55 -11.09 -4.22 6.90
CA TYR A 55 -11.95 -5.37 6.58
C TYR A 55 -11.20 -6.66 6.34
N GLU A 56 -9.90 -6.63 6.39
CA GLU A 56 -9.12 -7.85 6.35
C GLU A 56 -9.23 -8.60 7.69
#